data_279af89277f28e7bc681fa9a1bb749c9
#
_entry.id   279af89277f28e7bc681fa9a1bb749c9
#
_cell.length_a   1.000
_cell.length_b   1.000
_cell.length_c   1.000
_cell.angle_alpha   90.00
_cell.angle_beta   90.00
_cell.angle_gamma   90.00
#
_symmetry.space_group_name_H-M   'P 1'
#
loop_
_entity.id
_entity.type
_entity.pdbx_description
1 polymer ?
#
loop_
_entity_poly.entity_id
_entity_poly.type
_entity_poly.pdbx_seq_one_letter_code
_entity_poly.pdbx_strand_id
1 'polypeptide(L)'
;MNRKTMAAVTAMLTSSASALAAPPATTPDQPMPVNPHTDRAALQRFADDRLGVMFHWGPAVLRNQEISWSMSDRAKYESVYKDFNPKHFDANAWAAVAKAAGAKYVVYVCKHHDGFCMWDTRTTTNNIMNTPFHRDVVAELSAACARDGLMFGTYLSIMDIHEDKWNRCYAARTQMPGYPQGLPHIATFTADQTAELLTKYNSQMMWYDGAWLQGWRQSDGPAKVEAVIRADNPKAIITRLGNDVDDYECMEARIGTYRAVPWEMVTSVAYPTYSFNTHIKYKPASFFIETLSRVVCGNGNLLLNFVPDADGAIPPEQQTIAADMGGWLKANGEAVYGTRGGPYYPNTWGGTTHEGNRLFVFVLPDAPDTLTLPPCGRKLVSLRYLTHIEPPNVTQTDAGLTVTVPKDIRGSDTTVLELTMDGDLTGMVEASRPKTPVKIKQNGVPAPIEERTLPTTAPAR
;
A
#
# COMPACT_ATOMS: atom_id res chain seq x y z
N MET A 1 44.61 -68.35 -21.02
CA MET A 1 44.86 -68.46 -19.55
C MET A 1 45.04 -67.07 -19.01
N ASN A 2 44.36 -66.79 -17.92
CA ASN A 2 44.36 -65.64 -17.02
C ASN A 2 43.70 -64.34 -17.45
N ARG A 3 42.49 -64.23 -16.93
CA ARG A 3 41.73 -63.02 -16.67
C ARG A 3 42.38 -62.23 -15.57
N LYS A 4 42.58 -60.93 -15.75
CA LYS A 4 42.82 -60.00 -14.65
C LYS A 4 41.69 -58.96 -14.61
N THR A 5 41.03 -59.01 -13.49
CA THR A 5 39.93 -58.19 -13.02
C THR A 5 40.38 -56.71 -12.89
N MET A 6 39.69 -55.78 -13.56
CA MET A 6 39.80 -54.37 -13.28
C MET A 6 38.60 -53.97 -12.38
N ALA A 7 38.89 -53.62 -11.16
CA ALA A 7 37.92 -53.04 -10.23
C ALA A 7 37.75 -51.55 -10.55
N ALA A 8 36.54 -51.18 -10.91
CA ALA A 8 36.14 -49.77 -11.04
C ALA A 8 35.81 -49.19 -9.64
N VAL A 9 36.55 -48.19 -9.23
CA VAL A 9 36.25 -47.38 -8.04
C VAL A 9 35.29 -46.31 -8.49
N THR A 10 34.00 -46.46 -8.14
CA THR A 10 32.97 -45.46 -8.33
C THR A 10 33.06 -44.52 -7.11
N ALA A 11 33.61 -43.32 -7.27
CA ALA A 11 33.55 -42.27 -6.27
C ALA A 11 32.15 -41.66 -6.31
N MET A 12 31.34 -41.91 -5.27
CA MET A 12 30.11 -41.18 -5.01
C MET A 12 30.47 -39.78 -4.50
N LEU A 13 30.32 -38.78 -5.36
CA LEU A 13 30.25 -37.40 -4.95
C LEU A 13 28.81 -37.13 -4.42
N THR A 14 28.65 -37.20 -3.11
CA THR A 14 27.47 -36.67 -2.42
C THR A 14 27.56 -35.16 -2.40
N SER A 15 26.91 -34.50 -3.36
CA SER A 15 26.65 -33.09 -3.29
C SER A 15 25.59 -32.84 -2.22
N SER A 16 25.99 -32.39 -1.05
CA SER A 16 25.08 -31.81 -0.08
C SER A 16 24.58 -30.46 -0.61
N ALA A 17 23.45 -30.49 -1.28
CA ALA A 17 22.68 -29.28 -1.53
C ALA A 17 22.13 -28.79 -0.18
N SER A 18 22.79 -27.81 0.42
CA SER A 18 22.21 -27.04 1.51
C SER A 18 20.98 -26.35 0.94
N ALA A 19 19.80 -26.89 1.21
CA ALA A 19 18.55 -26.19 1.02
C ALA A 19 18.60 -24.93 1.91
N LEU A 20 18.78 -23.77 1.28
CA LEU A 20 18.54 -22.51 1.94
C LEU A 20 17.07 -22.55 2.41
N ALA A 21 16.88 -22.67 3.71
CA ALA A 21 15.57 -22.60 4.33
C ALA A 21 14.94 -21.26 3.90
N ALA A 22 13.72 -21.32 3.39
CA ALA A 22 12.91 -20.13 3.22
C ALA A 22 12.90 -19.36 4.54
N PRO A 23 13.01 -18.01 4.54
CA PRO A 23 12.91 -17.25 5.77
C PRO A 23 11.62 -17.66 6.48
N PRO A 24 11.63 -17.83 7.81
CA PRO A 24 10.43 -18.20 8.53
C PRO A 24 9.34 -17.20 8.21
N ALA A 25 8.18 -17.71 7.78
CA ALA A 25 6.99 -16.89 7.63
C ALA A 25 6.80 -16.13 8.94
N THR A 26 6.89 -14.80 8.91
CA THR A 26 6.63 -13.96 10.06
C THR A 26 5.25 -14.35 10.58
N THR A 27 5.17 -14.85 11.78
CA THR A 27 3.89 -15.11 12.42
C THR A 27 3.12 -13.78 12.46
N PRO A 28 1.82 -13.74 12.13
CA PRO A 28 1.04 -12.49 12.03
C PRO A 28 1.06 -11.61 13.29
N ASP A 29 1.62 -12.08 14.37
CA ASP A 29 1.55 -11.52 15.72
C ASP A 29 2.86 -10.98 16.27
N GLN A 30 3.98 -11.06 15.55
CA GLN A 30 5.21 -10.42 16.02
C GLN A 30 5.26 -8.99 15.49
N PRO A 31 5.40 -7.97 16.36
CA PRO A 31 5.65 -6.61 15.88
C PRO A 31 6.93 -6.63 15.05
N MET A 32 6.86 -6.02 13.84
CA MET A 32 8.08 -5.76 13.08
C MET A 32 9.08 -5.03 13.98
N PRO A 33 10.37 -5.37 13.94
CA PRO A 33 11.38 -4.56 14.60
C PRO A 33 11.26 -3.15 14.04
N VAL A 34 11.00 -2.18 14.90
CA VAL A 34 10.99 -0.76 14.50
C VAL A 34 12.39 -0.41 14.07
N ASN A 35 12.56 0.05 12.83
CA ASN A 35 13.84 0.56 12.35
C ASN A 35 14.37 1.61 13.35
N PRO A 36 15.58 1.42 13.92
CA PRO A 36 16.11 2.33 14.95
C PRO A 36 16.31 3.77 14.46
N HIS A 37 16.38 3.98 13.14
CA HIS A 37 16.54 5.29 12.52
C HIS A 37 15.22 5.99 12.21
N THR A 38 14.08 5.36 12.49
CA THR A 38 12.76 5.95 12.27
C THR A 38 12.52 7.19 13.12
N ASP A 39 12.12 8.30 12.48
CA ASP A 39 11.54 9.44 13.19
C ASP A 39 10.14 9.06 13.72
N ARG A 40 10.05 8.86 15.03
CA ARG A 40 8.83 8.40 15.69
C ARG A 40 7.68 9.39 15.56
N ALA A 41 7.95 10.70 15.49
CA ALA A 41 6.93 11.71 15.33
C ALA A 41 6.36 11.71 13.90
N ALA A 42 7.20 11.49 12.89
CA ALA A 42 6.76 11.33 11.51
C ALA A 42 5.92 10.05 11.33
N LEU A 43 6.35 8.93 11.91
CA LEU A 43 5.59 7.68 11.88
C LEU A 43 4.26 7.79 12.64
N GLN A 44 4.25 8.51 13.77
CA GLN A 44 3.01 8.77 14.53
C GLN A 44 2.03 9.60 13.69
N ARG A 45 2.50 10.68 13.04
CA ARG A 45 1.68 11.49 12.13
C ARG A 45 1.11 10.66 11.00
N PHE A 46 1.92 9.82 10.34
CA PHE A 46 1.44 8.89 9.33
C PHE A 46 0.33 7.97 9.89
N ALA A 47 0.52 7.44 11.11
CA ALA A 47 -0.49 6.61 11.76
C ALA A 47 -1.78 7.40 12.10
N ASP A 48 -1.71 8.71 12.30
CA ASP A 48 -2.88 9.58 12.53
C ASP A 48 -3.61 9.92 11.23
N ASP A 49 -2.90 9.94 10.11
CA ASP A 49 -3.42 10.34 8.79
C ASP A 49 -4.37 9.32 8.15
N ARG A 50 -4.27 8.05 8.44
CA ARG A 50 -5.18 6.93 8.11
C ARG A 50 -5.52 6.70 6.63
N LEU A 51 -5.60 7.74 5.80
CA LEU A 51 -5.97 7.64 4.39
C LEU A 51 -5.01 8.43 3.51
N GLY A 52 -4.44 7.74 2.51
CA GLY A 52 -3.67 8.32 1.43
C GLY A 52 -4.25 8.00 0.06
N VAL A 53 -3.82 8.74 -0.94
CA VAL A 53 -4.10 8.50 -2.35
C VAL A 53 -2.80 8.25 -3.09
N MET A 54 -2.80 7.22 -3.96
CA MET A 54 -1.71 6.94 -4.88
C MET A 54 -2.16 7.25 -6.31
N PHE A 55 -1.26 7.70 -7.16
CA PHE A 55 -1.51 7.84 -8.58
C PHE A 55 -0.52 7.01 -9.39
N HIS A 56 -1.05 6.05 -10.19
CA HIS A 56 -0.30 5.33 -11.20
C HIS A 56 -0.58 5.94 -12.57
N TRP A 57 0.43 6.56 -13.15
CA TRP A 57 0.31 7.18 -14.47
C TRP A 57 1.68 7.29 -15.14
N GLY A 58 1.70 7.13 -16.46
CA GLY A 58 2.90 7.26 -17.27
C GLY A 58 2.62 6.84 -18.72
N PRO A 59 3.63 6.82 -19.62
CA PRO A 59 3.44 6.56 -21.05
C PRO A 59 2.74 5.24 -21.41
N ALA A 60 2.80 4.23 -20.52
CA ALA A 60 2.14 2.94 -20.71
C ALA A 60 0.62 3.05 -20.96
N VAL A 61 -0.03 4.08 -20.45
CA VAL A 61 -1.48 4.31 -20.62
C VAL A 61 -1.86 4.46 -22.11
N LEU A 62 -0.95 4.92 -22.97
CA LEU A 62 -1.15 5.04 -24.42
C LEU A 62 -1.32 3.66 -25.10
N ARG A 63 -0.90 2.59 -24.46
CA ARG A 63 -1.06 1.21 -24.96
C ARG A 63 -2.29 0.52 -24.40
N ASN A 64 -3.08 1.20 -23.60
CA ASN A 64 -4.23 0.61 -22.92
C ASN A 64 -3.83 -0.62 -22.09
N GLN A 65 -2.68 -0.57 -21.44
CA GLN A 65 -2.05 -1.67 -20.72
C GLN A 65 -1.58 -1.23 -19.35
N GLU A 66 -1.48 -2.20 -18.46
CA GLU A 66 -0.92 -1.95 -17.13
C GLU A 66 0.56 -1.61 -17.23
N ILE A 67 0.97 -0.58 -16.49
CA ILE A 67 2.34 -0.09 -16.47
C ILE A 67 3.31 -1.23 -16.13
N SER A 68 4.40 -1.34 -16.88
CA SER A 68 5.48 -2.34 -16.78
C SER A 68 5.12 -3.81 -17.04
N TRP A 69 3.85 -4.25 -16.84
CA TRP A 69 3.51 -5.68 -16.89
C TRP A 69 3.23 -6.22 -18.29
N SER A 70 3.13 -5.37 -19.27
CA SER A 70 2.81 -5.71 -20.66
C SER A 70 4.02 -5.71 -21.60
N MET A 71 5.23 -5.87 -21.08
CA MET A 71 6.49 -5.74 -21.82
C MET A 71 6.84 -6.94 -22.70
N SER A 72 5.87 -7.75 -23.13
CA SER A 72 6.10 -8.83 -24.10
C SER A 72 6.69 -8.34 -25.44
N ASP A 73 6.49 -7.05 -25.76
CA ASP A 73 7.08 -6.37 -26.92
C ASP A 73 7.84 -5.11 -26.45
N ARG A 74 9.05 -5.33 -25.94
CA ARG A 74 9.90 -4.29 -25.38
C ARG A 74 10.14 -3.13 -26.35
N ALA A 75 10.42 -3.40 -27.61
CA ALA A 75 10.71 -2.36 -28.59
C ALA A 75 9.53 -1.42 -28.80
N LYS A 76 8.31 -1.95 -28.84
CA LYS A 76 7.08 -1.14 -28.91
C LYS A 76 6.83 -0.38 -27.62
N TYR A 77 7.11 -0.99 -26.47
CA TYR A 77 6.94 -0.32 -25.19
C TYR A 77 7.91 0.86 -25.03
N GLU A 78 9.20 0.65 -25.33
CA GLU A 78 10.24 1.68 -25.23
C GLU A 78 10.02 2.86 -26.19
N SER A 79 9.26 2.69 -27.27
CA SER A 79 8.91 3.79 -28.19
C SER A 79 7.74 4.65 -27.73
N VAL A 80 6.93 4.18 -26.77
CA VAL A 80 5.67 4.81 -26.37
C VAL A 80 5.86 6.22 -25.82
N TYR A 81 6.93 6.49 -25.11
CA TYR A 81 7.19 7.81 -24.55
C TYR A 81 7.35 8.90 -25.61
N LYS A 82 7.72 8.53 -26.86
CA LYS A 82 7.88 9.48 -28.00
C LYS A 82 6.54 10.10 -28.41
N ASP A 83 5.43 9.42 -28.13
CA ASP A 83 4.09 9.87 -28.44
C ASP A 83 3.37 10.46 -27.21
N PHE A 84 4.03 10.43 -26.03
CA PHE A 84 3.42 10.87 -24.79
C PHE A 84 3.29 12.40 -24.72
N ASN A 85 2.06 12.89 -24.95
CA ASN A 85 1.75 14.33 -24.99
C ASN A 85 0.33 14.61 -24.48
N PRO A 86 0.01 14.23 -23.24
CA PRO A 86 -1.32 14.44 -22.64
C PRO A 86 -1.65 15.94 -22.58
N LYS A 87 -2.94 16.28 -22.76
CA LYS A 87 -3.41 17.67 -22.84
C LYS A 87 -4.19 18.12 -21.59
N HIS A 88 -4.66 17.16 -20.78
CA HIS A 88 -5.55 17.45 -19.65
C HIS A 88 -4.91 17.15 -18.30
N PHE A 89 -3.59 16.91 -18.25
CA PHE A 89 -2.89 16.80 -16.98
C PHE A 89 -2.95 18.13 -16.22
N ASP A 90 -3.54 18.08 -15.04
CA ASP A 90 -3.58 19.18 -14.07
C ASP A 90 -3.29 18.64 -12.65
N ALA A 91 -2.11 18.97 -12.14
CA ALA A 91 -1.68 18.57 -10.80
C ALA A 91 -2.59 19.10 -9.69
N ASN A 92 -3.21 20.28 -9.89
CA ASN A 92 -4.17 20.82 -8.91
C ASN A 92 -5.46 19.99 -8.89
N ALA A 93 -5.95 19.58 -10.05
CA ALA A 93 -7.11 18.70 -10.14
C ALA A 93 -6.85 17.34 -9.47
N TRP A 94 -5.65 16.78 -9.62
CA TRP A 94 -5.28 15.54 -8.94
C TRP A 94 -5.22 15.72 -7.42
N ALA A 95 -4.57 16.76 -6.94
CA ALA A 95 -4.53 17.08 -5.50
C ALA A 95 -5.94 17.33 -4.94
N ALA A 96 -6.80 18.03 -5.70
CA ALA A 96 -8.19 18.25 -5.30
C ALA A 96 -9.00 16.95 -5.18
N VAL A 97 -8.79 15.97 -6.08
CA VAL A 97 -9.43 14.64 -5.98
C VAL A 97 -8.96 13.91 -4.74
N ALA A 98 -7.64 13.91 -4.44
CA ALA A 98 -7.11 13.32 -3.21
C ALA A 98 -7.73 13.97 -1.96
N LYS A 99 -7.82 15.29 -1.94
CA LYS A 99 -8.44 16.05 -0.85
C LYS A 99 -9.95 15.78 -0.72
N ALA A 100 -10.66 15.68 -1.85
CA ALA A 100 -12.06 15.34 -1.90
C ALA A 100 -12.33 13.92 -1.32
N ALA A 101 -11.43 12.97 -1.53
CA ALA A 101 -11.50 11.64 -0.92
C ALA A 101 -11.26 11.65 0.61
N GLY A 102 -10.79 12.77 1.17
CA GLY A 102 -10.40 12.88 2.59
C GLY A 102 -8.94 12.47 2.85
N ALA A 103 -8.12 12.25 1.82
CA ALA A 103 -6.72 11.87 2.00
C ALA A 103 -5.91 12.94 2.76
N LYS A 104 -4.91 12.49 3.50
CA LYS A 104 -3.93 13.32 4.21
C LYS A 104 -2.56 13.29 3.56
N TYR A 105 -2.30 12.29 2.71
CA TYR A 105 -1.06 12.17 1.97
C TYR A 105 -1.32 11.66 0.55
N VAL A 106 -0.38 11.96 -0.33
CA VAL A 106 -0.37 11.50 -1.73
C VAL A 106 0.95 10.80 -2.00
N VAL A 107 0.90 9.63 -2.63
CA VAL A 107 2.06 8.92 -3.15
C VAL A 107 1.99 8.91 -4.67
N TYR A 108 2.99 9.45 -5.35
CA TYR A 108 3.05 9.41 -6.81
C TYR A 108 4.05 8.36 -7.30
N VAL A 109 3.65 7.58 -8.31
CA VAL A 109 4.53 6.61 -8.96
C VAL A 109 5.48 7.35 -9.90
N CYS A 110 6.64 7.73 -9.35
CA CYS A 110 7.66 8.49 -10.09
C CYS A 110 8.38 7.63 -11.13
N LYS A 111 8.66 6.38 -10.81
CA LYS A 111 9.20 5.37 -11.72
C LYS A 111 8.66 3.99 -11.35
N HIS A 112 8.02 3.31 -12.27
CA HIS A 112 7.65 1.91 -12.13
C HIS A 112 8.76 0.98 -12.68
N HIS A 113 8.55 -0.33 -12.75
CA HIS A 113 9.54 -1.32 -13.19
C HIS A 113 9.99 -1.13 -14.64
N ASP A 114 9.25 -0.39 -15.48
CA ASP A 114 9.65 -0.04 -16.85
C ASP A 114 10.86 0.92 -16.92
N GLY A 115 11.22 1.53 -15.79
CA GLY A 115 12.34 2.44 -15.69
C GLY A 115 12.07 3.83 -16.23
N PHE A 116 10.82 4.15 -16.65
CA PHE A 116 10.50 5.49 -17.14
C PHE A 116 10.29 6.46 -15.98
N CYS A 117 11.11 7.51 -15.95
CA CYS A 117 11.10 8.51 -14.89
C CYS A 117 10.15 9.66 -15.21
N MET A 118 9.17 9.90 -14.34
CA MET A 118 8.16 10.94 -14.50
C MET A 118 8.61 12.32 -13.97
N TRP A 119 9.92 12.52 -13.79
CA TRP A 119 10.54 13.77 -13.32
C TRP A 119 11.80 14.12 -14.15
N ASP A 120 12.27 15.36 -14.00
CA ASP A 120 13.53 15.84 -14.56
C ASP A 120 14.72 15.22 -13.82
N THR A 121 15.07 14.00 -14.20
CA THR A 121 16.22 13.27 -13.63
C THR A 121 17.48 13.44 -14.47
N ARG A 122 18.65 13.44 -13.80
CA ARG A 122 19.96 13.39 -14.43
C ARG A 122 20.54 11.98 -14.52
N THR A 123 19.86 11.00 -13.85
CA THR A 123 20.37 9.62 -13.76
C THR A 123 20.16 8.81 -15.03
N THR A 124 19.16 9.19 -15.85
CA THR A 124 18.85 8.52 -17.13
C THR A 124 18.21 9.48 -18.11
N THR A 125 18.36 9.19 -19.41
CA THR A 125 17.60 9.89 -20.48
C THR A 125 16.20 9.35 -20.70
N ASN A 126 15.85 8.22 -20.06
CA ASN A 126 14.50 7.64 -20.12
C ASN A 126 13.56 8.36 -19.14
N ASN A 127 13.22 9.59 -19.45
CA ASN A 127 12.43 10.45 -18.57
C ASN A 127 11.45 11.35 -19.33
N ILE A 128 10.52 11.93 -18.59
CA ILE A 128 9.40 12.75 -19.06
C ILE A 128 9.85 13.99 -19.84
N MET A 129 11.03 14.55 -19.53
CA MET A 129 11.58 15.72 -20.21
C MET A 129 12.00 15.43 -21.65
N ASN A 130 12.17 14.16 -22.02
CA ASN A 130 12.46 13.71 -23.38
C ASN A 130 11.21 13.27 -24.17
N THR A 131 10.02 13.65 -23.70
CA THR A 131 8.74 13.44 -24.39
C THR A 131 8.24 14.73 -25.02
N PRO A 132 7.28 14.67 -25.97
CA PRO A 132 6.60 15.87 -26.46
C PRO A 132 5.83 16.62 -25.36
N PHE A 133 5.44 15.98 -24.29
CA PHE A 133 4.79 16.59 -23.12
C PHE A 133 5.73 17.52 -22.35
N HIS A 134 6.96 17.14 -22.14
CA HIS A 134 8.06 17.94 -21.60
C HIS A 134 7.70 18.75 -20.34
N ARG A 135 7.02 18.11 -19.37
CA ARG A 135 6.65 18.68 -18.08
C ARG A 135 7.02 17.75 -16.95
N ASP A 136 7.57 18.28 -15.88
CA ASP A 136 7.94 17.53 -14.67
C ASP A 136 6.71 17.32 -13.77
N VAL A 137 6.10 16.14 -13.89
CA VAL A 137 4.87 15.79 -13.18
C VAL A 137 5.10 15.74 -11.67
N VAL A 138 6.28 15.28 -11.23
CA VAL A 138 6.60 15.19 -9.80
C VAL A 138 6.71 16.59 -9.20
N ALA A 139 7.37 17.52 -9.89
CA ALA A 139 7.47 18.91 -9.46
C ALA A 139 6.10 19.57 -9.32
N GLU A 140 5.25 19.41 -10.33
CA GLU A 140 3.93 20.03 -10.34
C GLU A 140 3.02 19.46 -9.26
N LEU A 141 3.00 18.12 -9.10
CA LEU A 141 2.14 17.46 -8.11
C LEU A 141 2.62 17.70 -6.68
N SER A 142 3.93 17.68 -6.42
CA SER A 142 4.48 18.01 -5.10
C SER A 142 4.12 19.44 -4.67
N ALA A 143 4.20 20.40 -5.61
CA ALA A 143 3.79 21.78 -5.36
C ALA A 143 2.28 21.91 -5.09
N ALA A 144 1.45 21.16 -5.82
CA ALA A 144 0.00 21.12 -5.59
C ALA A 144 -0.34 20.54 -4.21
N CYS A 145 0.29 19.42 -3.84
CA CYS A 145 0.12 18.81 -2.52
C CYS A 145 0.51 19.76 -1.38
N ALA A 146 1.64 20.46 -1.52
CA ALA A 146 2.10 21.44 -0.53
C ALA A 146 1.08 22.58 -0.33
N ARG A 147 0.50 23.11 -1.41
CA ARG A 147 -0.55 24.13 -1.33
C ARG A 147 -1.81 23.65 -0.62
N ASP A 148 -2.17 22.39 -0.84
CA ASP A 148 -3.39 21.80 -0.29
C ASP A 148 -3.21 21.19 1.12
N GLY A 149 -1.98 21.26 1.67
CA GLY A 149 -1.66 20.71 3.00
C GLY A 149 -1.60 19.19 3.03
N LEU A 150 -1.38 18.55 1.88
CA LEU A 150 -1.19 17.10 1.75
C LEU A 150 0.30 16.76 1.90
N MET A 151 0.62 15.74 2.70
CA MET A 151 1.96 15.18 2.73
C MET A 151 2.25 14.52 1.38
N PHE A 152 3.42 14.81 0.79
CA PHE A 152 3.81 14.24 -0.50
C PHE A 152 4.84 13.13 -0.33
N GLY A 153 4.58 11.99 -0.96
CA GLY A 153 5.45 10.83 -1.03
C GLY A 153 5.71 10.41 -2.48
N THR A 154 6.82 9.72 -2.67
CA THR A 154 7.26 9.22 -3.97
C THR A 154 7.40 7.70 -3.96
N TYR A 155 6.80 7.05 -4.95
CA TYR A 155 7.04 5.64 -5.24
C TYR A 155 8.20 5.52 -6.23
N LEU A 156 9.15 4.66 -5.91
CA LEU A 156 10.30 4.37 -6.75
C LEU A 156 10.50 2.86 -6.88
N SER A 157 10.46 2.32 -8.10
CA SER A 157 10.84 0.94 -8.33
C SER A 157 12.37 0.78 -8.23
N ILE A 158 12.81 -0.19 -7.44
CA ILE A 158 14.21 -0.66 -7.39
C ILE A 158 14.55 -1.37 -8.70
N MET A 159 13.59 -2.15 -9.22
CA MET A 159 13.72 -2.78 -10.53
C MET A 159 13.62 -1.74 -11.63
N ASP A 160 14.49 -1.87 -12.64
CA ASP A 160 14.49 -1.04 -13.82
C ASP A 160 14.73 -1.89 -15.06
N ILE A 161 13.69 -2.10 -15.86
CA ILE A 161 13.73 -2.97 -17.03
C ILE A 161 14.37 -2.25 -18.23
N HIS A 162 14.42 -0.93 -18.24
CA HIS A 162 15.07 -0.15 -19.29
C HIS A 162 16.59 -0.23 -19.20
N GLU A 163 17.14 -0.30 -18.01
CA GLU A 163 18.57 -0.41 -17.78
C GLU A 163 19.10 -1.80 -18.20
N ASP A 164 19.66 -1.91 -19.39
CA ASP A 164 19.97 -3.17 -20.11
C ASP A 164 20.84 -4.17 -19.37
N LYS A 165 21.69 -3.71 -18.48
CA LYS A 165 22.61 -4.59 -17.72
C LYS A 165 21.88 -5.51 -16.76
N TRP A 166 20.64 -5.19 -16.42
CA TRP A 166 19.84 -5.82 -15.35
C TRP A 166 18.59 -6.54 -15.85
N ASN A 167 18.22 -6.34 -17.08
CA ASN A 167 16.85 -6.41 -17.55
C ASN A 167 16.34 -7.71 -18.14
N ARG A 168 17.17 -8.68 -18.30
CA ARG A 168 16.73 -9.93 -18.99
C ARG A 168 15.88 -10.84 -18.11
N CYS A 169 15.44 -10.37 -16.96
CA CYS A 169 14.86 -11.19 -15.91
C CYS A 169 13.39 -11.09 -15.65
N TYR A 170 12.71 -10.18 -16.30
CA TYR A 170 11.29 -10.06 -16.05
C TYR A 170 10.51 -11.36 -16.35
N ALA A 171 10.91 -12.07 -17.41
CA ALA A 171 10.28 -13.33 -17.78
C ALA A 171 10.62 -14.51 -16.84
N ALA A 172 11.69 -14.43 -16.06
CA ALA A 172 12.22 -15.57 -15.33
C ALA A 172 12.26 -15.40 -13.81
N ARG A 173 11.72 -14.36 -13.19
CA ARG A 173 11.70 -14.10 -11.71
C ARG A 173 12.87 -14.70 -10.89
N THR A 174 13.73 -15.51 -11.46
CA THR A 174 14.66 -16.39 -10.75
C THR A 174 16.09 -16.45 -11.24
N GLN A 175 16.44 -16.07 -12.47
CA GLN A 175 17.84 -16.20 -12.93
C GLN A 175 18.20 -15.17 -13.98
N MET A 176 18.99 -14.19 -13.60
CA MET A 176 19.70 -13.28 -14.50
C MET A 176 21.14 -13.73 -14.71
N PRO A 177 21.62 -13.88 -15.95
CA PRO A 177 23.05 -13.87 -16.18
C PRO A 177 23.64 -12.51 -15.71
N GLY A 178 24.60 -12.54 -14.79
CA GLY A 178 25.23 -11.33 -14.24
C GLY A 178 24.55 -10.72 -13.04
N TYR A 179 23.55 -11.36 -12.47
CA TYR A 179 22.68 -10.83 -11.44
C TYR A 179 23.37 -10.44 -10.12
N PRO A 180 24.18 -11.26 -9.41
CA PRO A 180 24.77 -10.79 -8.16
C PRO A 180 25.75 -9.62 -8.36
N GLN A 181 26.43 -9.56 -9.51
CA GLN A 181 27.40 -8.54 -9.85
C GLN A 181 26.75 -7.17 -10.10
N GLY A 182 25.45 -7.16 -10.41
CA GLY A 182 24.70 -5.94 -10.69
C GLY A 182 24.13 -5.22 -9.50
N LEU A 183 23.95 -5.89 -8.38
CA LEU A 183 23.36 -5.28 -7.19
C LEU A 183 24.02 -3.98 -6.73
N PRO A 184 25.38 -3.83 -6.72
CA PRO A 184 26.01 -2.58 -6.33
C PRO A 184 25.64 -1.40 -7.24
N HIS A 185 25.43 -1.65 -8.55
CA HIS A 185 24.98 -0.59 -9.46
C HIS A 185 23.51 -0.23 -9.22
N ILE A 186 22.63 -1.23 -9.08
CA ILE A 186 21.22 -0.98 -8.75
C ILE A 186 21.13 -0.17 -7.46
N ALA A 187 21.92 -0.53 -6.44
CA ALA A 187 21.95 0.18 -5.17
C ALA A 187 22.39 1.65 -5.35
N THR A 188 23.41 1.90 -6.15
CA THR A 188 23.88 3.26 -6.45
C THR A 188 22.85 4.04 -7.24
N PHE A 189 22.31 3.44 -8.31
CA PHE A 189 21.31 4.06 -9.17
C PHE A 189 20.02 4.40 -8.40
N THR A 190 19.55 3.48 -7.55
CA THR A 190 18.39 3.74 -6.69
C THR A 190 18.68 4.84 -5.67
N ALA A 191 19.87 4.86 -5.06
CA ALA A 191 20.29 5.89 -4.13
C ALA A 191 20.36 7.28 -4.79
N ASP A 192 20.93 7.39 -6.00
CA ASP A 192 21.03 8.64 -6.74
C ASP A 192 19.63 9.19 -7.11
N GLN A 193 18.72 8.33 -7.57
CA GLN A 193 17.33 8.70 -7.85
C GLN A 193 16.58 9.10 -6.57
N THR A 194 16.82 8.41 -5.47
CA THR A 194 16.27 8.75 -4.15
C THR A 194 16.71 10.14 -3.70
N ALA A 195 18.01 10.45 -3.81
CA ALA A 195 18.53 11.78 -3.47
C ALA A 195 17.88 12.90 -4.30
N GLU A 196 17.68 12.69 -5.61
CA GLU A 196 16.96 13.64 -6.45
C GLU A 196 15.52 13.88 -5.98
N LEU A 197 14.78 12.81 -5.68
CA LEU A 197 13.37 12.90 -5.26
C LEU A 197 13.22 13.61 -3.89
N LEU A 198 14.14 13.38 -2.97
CA LEU A 198 14.16 14.06 -1.68
C LEU A 198 14.51 15.55 -1.82
N THR A 199 15.61 15.86 -2.51
CA THR A 199 16.15 17.22 -2.57
C THR A 199 15.34 18.15 -3.47
N LYS A 200 14.84 17.65 -4.62
CA LYS A 200 14.07 18.47 -5.57
C LYS A 200 12.62 18.65 -5.17
N TYR A 201 11.98 17.64 -4.57
CA TYR A 201 10.53 17.61 -4.39
C TYR A 201 10.07 17.47 -2.95
N ASN A 202 11.01 17.53 -1.99
CA ASN A 202 10.72 17.43 -0.56
C ASN A 202 9.83 16.21 -0.21
N SER A 203 10.17 15.04 -0.79
CA SER A 203 9.43 13.82 -0.48
C SER A 203 9.51 13.49 1.01
N GLN A 204 8.38 13.31 1.64
CA GLN A 204 8.27 12.98 3.06
C GLN A 204 7.99 11.48 3.30
N MET A 205 7.72 10.76 2.23
CA MET A 205 7.49 9.31 2.24
C MET A 205 8.18 8.69 1.03
N MET A 206 9.03 7.71 1.27
CA MET A 206 9.71 6.93 0.24
C MET A 206 9.08 5.53 0.18
N TRP A 207 8.26 5.32 -0.82
CA TRP A 207 7.57 4.07 -1.07
C TRP A 207 8.30 3.30 -2.18
N TYR A 208 8.88 2.14 -1.86
CA TYR A 208 9.63 1.35 -2.81
C TYR A 208 8.84 0.16 -3.33
N ASP A 209 9.24 -0.35 -4.51
CA ASP A 209 8.78 -1.61 -5.03
C ASP A 209 9.92 -2.35 -5.73
N GLY A 210 9.74 -3.66 -5.94
CA GLY A 210 10.80 -4.47 -6.53
C GLY A 210 11.84 -5.01 -5.52
N ALA A 211 11.66 -4.81 -4.21
CA ALA A 211 12.55 -5.38 -3.18
C ALA A 211 12.52 -6.91 -3.11
N TRP A 212 11.61 -7.55 -3.82
CA TRP A 212 11.59 -8.99 -4.08
C TRP A 212 12.64 -9.43 -5.11
N LEU A 213 13.34 -8.49 -5.72
CA LEU A 213 14.50 -8.76 -6.57
C LEU A 213 15.51 -9.64 -5.81
N GLN A 214 15.89 -10.78 -6.43
CA GLN A 214 16.72 -11.79 -5.75
C GLN A 214 18.03 -11.17 -5.23
N GLY A 215 18.34 -11.37 -3.94
CA GLY A 215 19.56 -10.87 -3.30
C GLY A 215 19.53 -9.39 -2.91
N TRP A 216 18.53 -8.61 -3.31
CA TRP A 216 18.42 -7.20 -2.91
C TRP A 216 18.40 -7.03 -1.40
N ARG A 217 17.52 -7.76 -0.71
CA ARG A 217 17.37 -7.69 0.74
C ARG A 217 18.57 -8.18 1.53
N GLN A 218 19.44 -9.02 0.92
CA GLN A 218 20.67 -9.56 1.50
C GLN A 218 21.91 -8.74 1.11
N SER A 219 21.77 -7.78 0.17
CA SER A 219 22.84 -6.88 -0.22
C SER A 219 22.96 -5.67 0.71
N ASP A 220 23.95 -4.83 0.48
CA ASP A 220 24.09 -3.51 1.11
C ASP A 220 23.14 -2.44 0.53
N GLY A 221 22.38 -2.79 -0.52
CA GLY A 221 21.51 -1.87 -1.23
C GLY A 221 20.48 -1.16 -0.33
N PRO A 222 19.66 -1.87 0.48
CA PRO A 222 18.72 -1.23 1.38
C PRO A 222 19.39 -0.23 2.33
N ALA A 223 20.49 -0.63 2.97
CA ALA A 223 21.21 0.23 3.92
C ALA A 223 21.82 1.47 3.23
N LYS A 224 22.33 1.31 2.01
CA LYS A 224 22.88 2.42 1.23
C LYS A 224 21.82 3.45 0.87
N VAL A 225 20.65 3.00 0.43
CA VAL A 225 19.53 3.87 0.08
C VAL A 225 18.97 4.54 1.35
N GLU A 226 18.81 3.80 2.44
CA GLU A 226 18.40 4.36 3.73
C GLU A 226 19.36 5.47 4.21
N ALA A 227 20.66 5.24 4.12
CA ALA A 227 21.66 6.23 4.52
C ALA A 227 21.48 7.57 3.77
N VAL A 228 21.17 7.53 2.47
CA VAL A 228 20.84 8.73 1.68
C VAL A 228 19.58 9.41 2.22
N ILE A 229 18.52 8.63 2.48
CA ILE A 229 17.27 9.18 3.00
C ILE A 229 17.49 9.88 4.35
N ARG A 230 18.18 9.22 5.28
CA ARG A 230 18.42 9.77 6.62
C ARG A 230 19.35 10.99 6.62
N ALA A 231 20.27 11.07 5.63
CA ALA A 231 21.12 12.23 5.45
C ALA A 231 20.37 13.46 4.90
N ASP A 232 19.49 13.26 3.91
CA ASP A 232 18.79 14.33 3.22
C ASP A 232 17.50 14.75 3.96
N ASN A 233 16.70 13.77 4.39
CA ASN A 233 15.48 14.01 5.14
C ASN A 233 15.27 12.93 6.22
N PRO A 234 15.82 13.09 7.42
CA PRO A 234 15.71 12.11 8.50
C PRO A 234 14.26 11.87 8.97
N LYS A 235 13.31 12.73 8.60
CA LYS A 235 11.88 12.59 8.92
C LYS A 235 11.09 11.86 7.84
N ALA A 236 11.68 11.58 6.68
CA ALA A 236 11.01 10.79 5.66
C ALA A 236 10.79 9.36 6.15
N ILE A 237 9.59 8.84 5.96
CA ILE A 237 9.24 7.46 6.30
C ILE A 237 9.44 6.54 5.10
N ILE A 238 9.85 5.29 5.37
CA ILE A 238 10.28 4.32 4.36
C ILE A 238 9.41 3.08 4.43
N THR A 239 9.00 2.56 3.28
CA THR A 239 8.36 1.25 3.18
C THR A 239 8.82 0.47 1.96
N ARG A 240 8.80 -0.86 2.05
CA ARG A 240 9.07 -1.83 0.97
C ARG A 240 10.48 -1.74 0.36
N LEU A 241 11.42 -1.08 1.00
CA LEU A 241 12.83 -1.01 0.60
C LEU A 241 13.59 -2.28 1.03
N GLY A 242 13.37 -2.74 2.25
CA GLY A 242 13.98 -3.94 2.82
C GLY A 242 13.56 -4.13 4.27
N ASN A 243 13.55 -5.37 4.76
CA ASN A 243 12.92 -5.72 6.04
C ASN A 243 13.47 -4.92 7.24
N ASP A 244 14.78 -4.65 7.24
CA ASP A 244 15.47 -4.04 8.41
C ASP A 244 15.49 -2.50 8.36
N VAL A 245 15.08 -1.91 7.22
CA VAL A 245 15.13 -0.46 6.99
C VAL A 245 13.73 0.15 6.77
N ASP A 246 12.70 -0.67 6.69
CA ASP A 246 11.32 -0.22 6.55
C ASP A 246 10.82 0.34 7.90
N ASP A 247 10.15 1.50 7.87
CA ASP A 247 9.56 2.13 9.03
C ASP A 247 8.16 1.57 9.33
N TYR A 248 7.48 1.06 8.31
CA TYR A 248 6.18 0.40 8.41
C TYR A 248 6.00 -0.64 7.30
N GLU A 249 5.09 -1.60 7.54
CA GLU A 249 4.77 -2.64 6.55
C GLU A 249 3.65 -2.19 5.62
N CYS A 250 3.80 -2.40 4.31
CA CYS A 250 2.73 -2.21 3.34
C CYS A 250 2.29 -3.55 2.73
N MET A 251 0.99 -3.80 2.76
CA MET A 251 0.33 -4.99 2.20
C MET A 251 -0.49 -4.62 0.98
N GLU A 252 -0.32 -5.36 -0.11
CA GLU A 252 -1.08 -5.15 -1.31
C GLU A 252 -2.38 -5.97 -1.29
N ALA A 253 -3.51 -5.27 -1.46
CA ALA A 253 -4.85 -5.85 -1.58
C ALA A 253 -5.23 -6.87 -0.48
N ARG A 254 -4.62 -6.75 0.71
CA ARG A 254 -4.92 -7.61 1.86
C ARG A 254 -5.31 -6.77 3.05
N ILE A 255 -6.47 -7.05 3.62
CA ILE A 255 -6.83 -6.49 4.93
C ILE A 255 -6.08 -7.30 5.98
N GLY A 256 -5.16 -6.63 6.68
CA GLY A 256 -4.45 -7.22 7.80
C GLY A 256 -5.37 -7.48 8.99
N THR A 257 -4.94 -8.35 9.89
CA THR A 257 -5.47 -8.39 11.25
C THR A 257 -4.91 -7.19 12.01
N TYR A 258 -5.40 -6.96 13.23
CA TYR A 258 -4.86 -5.91 14.10
C TYR A 258 -3.33 -6.03 14.24
N ARG A 259 -2.63 -4.89 14.16
CA ARG A 259 -1.19 -4.77 14.45
C ARG A 259 -0.93 -3.61 15.40
N ALA A 260 -0.07 -3.84 16.39
CA ALA A 260 0.31 -2.81 17.35
C ALA A 260 1.18 -1.71 16.72
N VAL A 261 1.86 -2.00 15.60
CA VAL A 261 2.69 -1.07 14.84
C VAL A 261 1.93 -0.56 13.62
N PRO A 262 2.21 0.65 13.14
CA PRO A 262 1.62 1.17 11.92
C PRO A 262 1.86 0.26 10.71
N TRP A 263 0.85 0.11 9.88
CA TRP A 263 0.92 -0.63 8.63
C TRP A 263 -0.01 0.02 7.60
N GLU A 264 0.17 -0.30 6.35
CA GLU A 264 -0.61 0.24 5.25
C GLU A 264 -1.17 -0.88 4.39
N MET A 265 -2.37 -0.69 3.87
CA MET A 265 -2.94 -1.47 2.78
C MET A 265 -3.05 -0.61 1.54
N VAL A 266 -2.42 -1.02 0.43
CA VAL A 266 -2.63 -0.41 -0.88
C VAL A 266 -3.64 -1.22 -1.70
N THR A 267 -4.59 -0.53 -2.34
CA THR A 267 -5.54 -1.12 -3.30
C THR A 267 -5.95 -0.10 -4.34
N SER A 268 -6.55 -0.53 -5.46
CA SER A 268 -6.93 0.36 -6.56
C SER A 268 -8.43 0.55 -6.67
N VAL A 269 -8.87 1.77 -7.02
CA VAL A 269 -10.26 2.04 -7.42
C VAL A 269 -10.59 1.39 -8.75
N ALA A 270 -9.59 1.17 -9.59
CA ALA A 270 -9.70 0.55 -10.91
C ALA A 270 -9.43 -0.97 -10.81
N TYR A 271 -10.42 -1.77 -11.14
CA TYR A 271 -10.30 -3.23 -11.12
C TYR A 271 -10.19 -3.79 -12.55
N PRO A 272 -9.30 -4.74 -12.84
CA PRO A 272 -8.38 -5.45 -11.94
C PRO A 272 -6.94 -4.90 -11.94
N THR A 273 -6.70 -3.66 -12.28
CA THR A 273 -5.37 -3.09 -12.55
C THR A 273 -5.04 -1.92 -11.63
N TYR A 274 -3.74 -1.54 -11.60
CA TYR A 274 -3.27 -0.31 -10.96
C TYR A 274 -3.04 0.83 -11.95
N SER A 275 -3.19 0.61 -13.28
CA SER A 275 -3.08 1.65 -14.31
C SER A 275 -4.35 1.74 -15.12
N PHE A 276 -4.59 2.89 -15.74
CA PHE A 276 -5.75 3.09 -16.60
C PHE A 276 -5.71 2.17 -17.83
N ASN A 277 -6.84 1.55 -18.12
CA ASN A 277 -7.16 0.96 -19.42
C ASN A 277 -8.67 1.03 -19.66
N THR A 278 -9.11 0.88 -20.91
CA THR A 278 -10.52 1.02 -21.29
C THR A 278 -11.44 -0.13 -20.82
N HIS A 279 -10.88 -1.16 -20.18
CA HIS A 279 -11.63 -2.33 -19.68
C HIS A 279 -11.77 -2.35 -18.15
N ILE A 280 -11.26 -1.31 -17.47
CA ILE A 280 -11.37 -1.21 -16.02
C ILE A 280 -12.83 -1.13 -15.58
N LYS A 281 -13.08 -1.66 -14.38
CA LYS A 281 -14.35 -1.54 -13.69
C LYS A 281 -14.10 -0.85 -12.35
N TYR A 282 -15.11 -0.15 -11.86
CA TYR A 282 -15.04 0.51 -10.57
C TYR A 282 -15.91 -0.21 -9.56
N LYS A 283 -15.44 -0.30 -8.32
CA LYS A 283 -16.28 -0.67 -7.18
C LYS A 283 -16.98 0.60 -6.67
N PRO A 284 -18.16 0.48 -6.03
CA PRO A 284 -18.81 1.62 -5.43
C PRO A 284 -18.00 2.18 -4.25
N ALA A 285 -18.22 3.44 -3.89
CA ALA A 285 -17.55 4.08 -2.76
C ALA A 285 -17.78 3.33 -1.44
N SER A 286 -18.97 2.73 -1.24
CA SER A 286 -19.29 1.90 -0.07
C SER A 286 -18.29 0.74 0.14
N PHE A 287 -17.78 0.14 -0.93
CA PHE A 287 -16.73 -0.88 -0.84
C PHE A 287 -15.43 -0.33 -0.24
N PHE A 288 -15.03 0.88 -0.62
CA PHE A 288 -13.80 1.50 -0.10
C PHE A 288 -14.00 2.07 1.31
N ILE A 289 -15.19 2.54 1.64
CA ILE A 289 -15.59 2.93 3.01
C ILE A 289 -15.52 1.72 3.94
N GLU A 290 -16.07 0.57 3.54
CA GLU A 290 -15.94 -0.68 4.30
C GLU A 290 -14.48 -1.10 4.44
N THR A 291 -13.69 -1.02 3.36
CA THR A 291 -12.28 -1.35 3.37
C THR A 291 -11.51 -0.46 4.34
N LEU A 292 -11.72 0.87 4.29
CA LEU A 292 -11.12 1.83 5.21
C LEU A 292 -11.50 1.51 6.66
N SER A 293 -12.80 1.26 6.92
CA SER A 293 -13.31 0.90 8.25
C SER A 293 -12.57 -0.31 8.83
N ARG A 294 -12.41 -1.37 8.05
CA ARG A 294 -11.69 -2.59 8.46
C ARG A 294 -10.20 -2.33 8.71
N VAL A 295 -9.58 -1.54 7.84
CA VAL A 295 -8.15 -1.20 7.92
C VAL A 295 -7.86 -0.38 9.18
N VAL A 296 -8.64 0.67 9.46
CA VAL A 296 -8.41 1.52 10.65
C VAL A 296 -8.71 0.78 11.95
N CYS A 297 -9.73 -0.09 11.99
CA CYS A 297 -9.99 -0.97 13.11
C CYS A 297 -8.84 -1.97 13.34
N GLY A 298 -8.11 -2.34 12.28
CA GLY A 298 -6.87 -3.13 12.34
C GLY A 298 -5.63 -2.31 12.68
N ASN A 299 -5.77 -1.03 13.01
CA ASN A 299 -4.71 -0.07 13.28
C ASN A 299 -3.84 0.28 12.07
N GLY A 300 -4.38 0.15 10.84
CA GLY A 300 -3.70 0.41 9.58
C GLY A 300 -4.11 1.72 8.90
N ASN A 301 -3.38 2.07 7.85
CA ASN A 301 -3.70 3.11 6.89
C ASN A 301 -4.17 2.50 5.57
N LEU A 302 -5.09 3.16 4.88
CA LEU A 302 -5.48 2.81 3.53
C LEU A 302 -4.81 3.75 2.52
N LEU A 303 -4.08 3.19 1.55
CA LEU A 303 -3.57 3.90 0.38
C LEU A 303 -4.39 3.50 -0.83
N LEU A 304 -5.20 4.44 -1.34
CA LEU A 304 -6.14 4.18 -2.41
C LEU A 304 -5.60 4.70 -3.74
N ASN A 305 -5.35 3.79 -4.68
CA ASN A 305 -4.77 4.13 -5.99
C ASN A 305 -5.83 4.61 -6.98
N PHE A 306 -5.62 5.79 -7.54
CA PHE A 306 -6.37 6.36 -8.64
C PHE A 306 -5.55 6.27 -9.93
N VAL A 307 -6.24 6.16 -11.06
CA VAL A 307 -5.61 5.91 -12.36
C VAL A 307 -6.07 6.96 -13.37
N PRO A 308 -5.28 8.03 -13.55
CA PRO A 308 -5.56 9.01 -14.60
C PRO A 308 -5.58 8.36 -15.99
N ASP A 309 -6.40 8.88 -16.89
CA ASP A 309 -6.52 8.40 -18.25
C ASP A 309 -5.30 8.75 -19.13
N ALA A 310 -5.34 8.35 -20.40
CA ALA A 310 -4.23 8.58 -21.33
C ALA A 310 -3.92 10.07 -21.54
N ASP A 311 -4.89 10.95 -21.34
CA ASP A 311 -4.74 12.39 -21.51
C ASP A 311 -4.46 13.15 -20.20
N GLY A 312 -4.34 12.41 -19.08
CA GLY A 312 -3.96 12.95 -17.77
C GLY A 312 -5.13 13.39 -16.90
N ALA A 313 -6.37 13.25 -17.36
CA ALA A 313 -7.54 13.55 -16.55
C ALA A 313 -7.89 12.41 -15.58
N ILE A 314 -8.45 12.73 -14.42
CA ILE A 314 -9.05 11.73 -13.53
C ILE A 314 -10.47 11.43 -14.06
N PRO A 315 -10.79 10.16 -14.40
CA PRO A 315 -12.13 9.79 -14.86
C PRO A 315 -13.25 10.20 -13.90
N PRO A 316 -14.43 10.61 -14.39
CA PRO A 316 -15.54 11.08 -13.55
C PRO A 316 -15.99 10.07 -12.51
N GLU A 317 -15.95 8.79 -12.83
CA GLU A 317 -16.32 7.70 -11.90
C GLU A 317 -15.39 7.68 -10.69
N GLN A 318 -14.10 7.93 -10.88
CA GLN A 318 -13.13 8.01 -9.80
C GLN A 318 -13.33 9.29 -8.97
N GLN A 319 -13.68 10.41 -9.60
CA GLN A 319 -14.02 11.64 -8.88
C GLN A 319 -15.27 11.45 -8.01
N THR A 320 -16.27 10.71 -8.50
CA THR A 320 -17.47 10.36 -7.72
C THR A 320 -17.12 9.50 -6.51
N ILE A 321 -16.29 8.45 -6.69
CA ILE A 321 -15.80 7.62 -5.57
C ILE A 321 -15.10 8.49 -4.53
N ALA A 322 -14.23 9.42 -4.95
CA ALA A 322 -13.53 10.32 -4.05
C ALA A 322 -14.50 11.22 -3.27
N ALA A 323 -15.46 11.82 -3.95
CA ALA A 323 -16.45 12.71 -3.34
C ALA A 323 -17.34 11.97 -2.32
N ASP A 324 -17.81 10.76 -2.65
CA ASP A 324 -18.66 9.94 -1.77
C ASP A 324 -17.90 9.49 -0.52
N MET A 325 -16.64 9.04 -0.68
CA MET A 325 -15.76 8.72 0.47
C MET A 325 -15.55 9.93 1.38
N GLY A 326 -15.26 11.09 0.78
CA GLY A 326 -15.10 12.34 1.54
C GLY A 326 -16.38 12.78 2.24
N GLY A 327 -17.55 12.57 1.61
CA GLY A 327 -18.85 12.81 2.21
C GLY A 327 -19.05 11.97 3.49
N TRP A 328 -18.75 10.66 3.41
CA TRP A 328 -18.79 9.78 4.57
C TRP A 328 -17.79 10.20 5.65
N LEU A 329 -16.54 10.52 5.27
CA LEU A 329 -15.49 10.95 6.20
C LEU A 329 -15.77 12.30 6.86
N LYS A 330 -16.49 13.21 6.20
CA LYS A 330 -16.92 14.47 6.80
C LYS A 330 -17.78 14.24 8.04
N ALA A 331 -18.59 13.19 8.05
CA ALA A 331 -19.45 12.84 9.17
C ALA A 331 -18.79 11.90 10.18
N ASN A 332 -17.87 11.02 9.71
CA ASN A 332 -17.31 9.94 10.53
C ASN A 332 -15.80 10.08 10.77
N GLY A 333 -15.14 11.16 10.32
CA GLY A 333 -13.70 11.31 10.35
C GLY A 333 -13.10 11.30 11.74
N GLU A 334 -13.83 11.72 12.77
CA GLU A 334 -13.37 11.66 14.17
C GLU A 334 -13.17 10.21 14.69
N ALA A 335 -13.82 9.24 14.06
CA ALA A 335 -13.59 7.82 14.34
C ALA A 335 -12.41 7.24 13.55
N VAL A 336 -11.90 7.96 12.55
CA VAL A 336 -10.85 7.51 11.63
C VAL A 336 -9.52 8.16 11.95
N TYR A 337 -9.43 9.48 11.83
CA TYR A 337 -8.17 10.22 11.98
C TYR A 337 -7.77 10.36 13.45
N GLY A 338 -6.46 10.26 13.73
CA GLY A 338 -5.94 10.38 15.08
C GLY A 338 -6.25 9.21 16.02
N THR A 339 -7.07 8.26 15.60
CA THR A 339 -7.47 7.11 16.43
C THR A 339 -6.47 5.95 16.36
N ARG A 340 -6.64 4.96 17.25
CA ARG A 340 -5.95 3.66 17.20
C ARG A 340 -6.96 2.53 17.16
N GLY A 341 -6.60 1.43 16.48
CA GLY A 341 -7.45 0.25 16.40
C GLY A 341 -7.68 -0.41 17.77
N GLY A 342 -8.81 -1.07 17.92
CA GLY A 342 -9.17 -1.76 19.16
C GLY A 342 -10.06 -0.93 20.09
N PRO A 343 -10.41 -1.48 21.30
CA PRO A 343 -9.97 -2.75 21.91
C PRO A 343 -10.57 -4.00 21.26
N TYR A 344 -11.58 -3.89 20.39
CA TYR A 344 -12.20 -5.05 19.74
C TYR A 344 -11.67 -5.17 18.32
N TYR A 345 -11.09 -6.31 18.00
CA TYR A 345 -10.45 -6.57 16.70
C TYR A 345 -11.43 -6.56 15.53
N PRO A 346 -10.93 -6.24 14.31
CA PRO A 346 -11.73 -6.40 13.10
C PRO A 346 -12.33 -7.80 12.99
N ASN A 347 -13.64 -7.85 12.71
CA ASN A 347 -14.42 -9.07 12.61
C ASN A 347 -15.38 -8.97 11.42
N THR A 348 -16.21 -10.00 11.20
CA THR A 348 -17.22 -10.02 10.13
C THR A 348 -18.25 -8.88 10.25
N TRP A 349 -18.55 -8.42 11.49
CA TRP A 349 -19.48 -7.33 11.76
C TRP A 349 -18.86 -5.92 11.65
N GLY A 350 -17.51 -5.80 11.64
CA GLY A 350 -16.79 -4.54 11.69
C GLY A 350 -15.62 -4.59 12.65
N GLY A 351 -15.50 -3.60 13.52
CA GLY A 351 -14.42 -3.50 14.51
C GLY A 351 -14.54 -2.20 15.29
N THR A 352 -13.46 -1.83 15.99
CA THR A 352 -13.43 -0.60 16.76
C THR A 352 -12.15 0.18 16.59
N THR A 353 -12.24 1.50 16.76
CA THR A 353 -11.11 2.38 17.03
C THR A 353 -11.33 3.11 18.34
N HIS A 354 -10.31 3.74 18.89
CA HIS A 354 -10.40 4.55 20.10
C HIS A 354 -9.46 5.75 20.08
N GLU A 355 -9.84 6.76 20.86
CA GLU A 355 -9.01 7.93 21.18
C GLU A 355 -9.29 8.29 22.65
N GLY A 356 -8.30 8.09 23.53
CA GLY A 356 -8.48 8.27 24.97
C GLY A 356 -9.63 7.38 25.50
N ASN A 357 -10.67 7.99 26.03
CA ASN A 357 -11.85 7.30 26.56
C ASN A 357 -13.03 7.16 25.56
N ARG A 358 -12.83 7.59 24.31
CA ARG A 358 -13.82 7.48 23.24
C ARG A 358 -13.62 6.18 22.47
N LEU A 359 -14.62 5.33 22.45
CA LEU A 359 -14.68 4.07 21.69
C LEU A 359 -15.59 4.27 20.48
N PHE A 360 -15.08 4.05 19.29
CA PHE A 360 -15.85 4.09 18.06
C PHE A 360 -16.13 2.68 17.57
N VAL A 361 -17.40 2.32 17.41
CA VAL A 361 -17.84 1.00 16.93
C VAL A 361 -18.30 1.14 15.47
N PHE A 362 -17.57 0.47 14.58
CA PHE A 362 -17.88 0.43 13.15
C PHE A 362 -18.75 -0.80 12.87
N VAL A 363 -19.98 -0.57 12.45
CA VAL A 363 -20.95 -1.63 12.14
C VAL A 363 -21.15 -1.68 10.62
N LEU A 364 -20.75 -2.79 10.01
CA LEU A 364 -20.84 -2.97 8.56
C LEU A 364 -22.28 -3.22 8.10
N PRO A 365 -22.63 -2.95 6.83
CA PRO A 365 -23.98 -3.13 6.31
C PRO A 365 -24.55 -4.54 6.53
N ASP A 366 -23.71 -5.57 6.40
CA ASP A 366 -24.10 -6.98 6.54
C ASP A 366 -23.88 -7.54 7.96
N ALA A 367 -23.60 -6.68 8.95
CA ALA A 367 -23.45 -7.11 10.34
C ALA A 367 -24.78 -7.65 10.91
N PRO A 368 -24.76 -8.54 11.92
CA PRO A 368 -25.96 -8.86 12.72
C PRO A 368 -26.54 -7.61 13.35
N ASP A 369 -27.87 -7.57 13.56
CA ASP A 369 -28.54 -6.43 14.20
C ASP A 369 -28.07 -6.22 15.64
N THR A 370 -27.64 -7.26 16.32
CA THR A 370 -27.14 -7.21 17.69
C THR A 370 -25.73 -7.77 17.77
N LEU A 371 -24.83 -7.00 18.35
CA LEU A 371 -23.45 -7.34 18.62
C LEU A 371 -23.24 -7.52 20.12
N THR A 372 -22.48 -8.54 20.51
CA THR A 372 -22.03 -8.71 21.90
C THR A 372 -20.52 -8.50 21.95
N LEU A 373 -20.09 -7.47 22.67
CA LEU A 373 -18.69 -7.11 22.85
C LEU A 373 -18.27 -7.51 24.27
N PRO A 374 -17.17 -8.24 24.45
CA PRO A 374 -16.70 -8.64 25.78
C PRO A 374 -16.44 -7.44 26.71
N PRO A 375 -16.37 -7.64 28.04
CA PRO A 375 -16.02 -6.55 28.95
C PRO A 375 -14.66 -5.95 28.62
N CYS A 376 -14.58 -4.61 28.53
CA CYS A 376 -13.29 -3.89 28.36
C CYS A 376 -12.79 -3.27 29.67
N GLY A 377 -13.37 -3.63 30.82
CA GLY A 377 -12.95 -3.10 32.13
C GLY A 377 -13.30 -1.62 32.35
N ARG A 378 -14.17 -1.05 31.51
CA ARG A 378 -14.63 0.34 31.60
C ARG A 378 -16.16 0.39 31.60
N LYS A 379 -16.71 1.44 32.20
CA LYS A 379 -18.16 1.65 32.23
C LYS A 379 -18.58 2.65 31.15
N LEU A 380 -19.70 2.38 30.51
CA LEU A 380 -20.33 3.28 29.56
C LEU A 380 -20.89 4.52 30.28
N VAL A 381 -20.51 5.72 29.79
CA VAL A 381 -20.95 7.01 30.33
C VAL A 381 -21.98 7.65 29.41
N SER A 382 -21.70 7.69 28.11
CA SER A 382 -22.60 8.25 27.09
C SER A 382 -22.41 7.56 25.75
N LEU A 383 -23.37 7.77 24.84
CA LEU A 383 -23.38 7.13 23.52
C LEU A 383 -24.11 8.00 22.50
N ARG A 384 -23.68 7.92 21.23
CA ARG A 384 -24.35 8.53 20.08
C ARG A 384 -23.98 7.84 18.78
N TYR A 385 -24.83 7.95 17.76
CA TYR A 385 -24.39 7.76 16.39
C TYR A 385 -23.63 9.00 15.90
N LEU A 386 -22.71 8.84 14.97
CA LEU A 386 -22.07 10.00 14.34
C LEU A 386 -22.93 10.65 13.27
N THR A 387 -23.90 9.90 12.70
CA THR A 387 -24.71 10.33 11.55
C THR A 387 -26.23 10.36 11.82
N HIS A 388 -26.69 9.87 12.95
CA HIS A 388 -28.12 9.80 13.30
C HIS A 388 -28.41 10.60 14.58
N ILE A 389 -29.63 11.13 14.68
CA ILE A 389 -30.08 11.92 15.85
C ILE A 389 -30.55 11.00 16.98
N GLU A 390 -31.23 9.90 16.63
CA GLU A 390 -31.72 8.93 17.60
C GLU A 390 -30.54 8.24 18.33
N PRO A 391 -30.61 8.06 19.65
CA PRO A 391 -29.58 7.39 20.40
C PRO A 391 -29.46 5.90 20.00
N PRO A 392 -28.24 5.33 19.92
CA PRO A 392 -28.08 3.90 19.72
C PRO A 392 -28.62 3.10 20.94
N ASN A 393 -29.07 1.89 20.68
CA ASN A 393 -29.50 0.97 21.76
C ASN A 393 -28.25 0.16 22.21
N VAL A 394 -27.69 0.56 23.33
CA VAL A 394 -26.53 -0.11 23.95
C VAL A 394 -26.83 -0.39 25.42
N THR A 395 -26.63 -1.63 25.84
CA THR A 395 -26.72 -2.03 27.24
C THR A 395 -25.39 -2.61 27.71
N GLN A 396 -25.05 -2.33 28.97
CA GLN A 396 -23.84 -2.87 29.60
C GLN A 396 -24.19 -3.74 30.79
N THR A 397 -23.58 -4.92 30.88
CA THR A 397 -23.66 -5.86 31.99
C THR A 397 -22.23 -6.33 32.31
N ASP A 398 -22.10 -7.18 33.34
CA ASP A 398 -20.83 -7.84 33.67
C ASP A 398 -20.32 -8.74 32.52
N ALA A 399 -21.21 -9.17 31.63
CA ALA A 399 -20.86 -9.95 30.44
C ALA A 399 -20.33 -9.10 29.27
N GLY A 400 -20.40 -7.76 29.37
CA GLY A 400 -19.91 -6.83 28.34
C GLY A 400 -20.99 -5.88 27.83
N LEU A 401 -20.78 -5.39 26.57
CA LEU A 401 -21.69 -4.47 25.91
C LEU A 401 -22.52 -5.23 24.86
N THR A 402 -23.84 -5.02 24.90
CA THR A 402 -24.74 -5.42 23.82
C THR A 402 -25.11 -4.19 23.02
N VAL A 403 -24.73 -4.15 21.75
CA VAL A 403 -24.95 -3.04 20.82
C VAL A 403 -25.97 -3.48 19.77
N THR A 404 -27.10 -2.80 19.70
CA THR A 404 -28.14 -3.10 18.70
C THR A 404 -28.25 -1.98 17.69
N VAL A 405 -27.97 -2.30 16.43
CA VAL A 405 -28.06 -1.41 15.27
C VAL A 405 -28.93 -2.10 14.22
N PRO A 406 -30.22 -1.82 14.19
CA PRO A 406 -31.13 -2.43 13.23
C PRO A 406 -30.76 -2.15 11.78
N LYS A 407 -31.10 -3.08 10.88
CA LYS A 407 -30.69 -3.01 9.47
C LYS A 407 -31.25 -1.77 8.74
N ASP A 408 -32.41 -1.27 9.13
CA ASP A 408 -33.03 -0.07 8.58
C ASP A 408 -32.32 1.23 8.95
N ILE A 409 -31.51 1.22 10.02
CA ILE A 409 -30.64 2.34 10.40
C ILE A 409 -29.31 2.26 9.64
N ARG A 410 -28.85 1.06 9.31
CA ARG A 410 -27.62 0.84 8.54
C ARG A 410 -27.92 1.04 7.06
N GLY A 411 -27.44 2.10 6.45
CA GLY A 411 -27.51 2.31 5.01
C GLY A 411 -26.61 1.34 4.22
N SER A 412 -26.19 1.77 3.03
CA SER A 412 -25.20 1.05 2.18
C SER A 412 -23.78 1.16 2.70
N ASP A 413 -23.54 2.08 3.64
CA ASP A 413 -22.21 2.40 4.17
C ASP A 413 -22.05 1.92 5.61
N THR A 414 -20.82 1.86 6.08
CA THR A 414 -20.49 1.55 7.48
C THR A 414 -21.12 2.59 8.40
N THR A 415 -21.89 2.14 9.38
CA THR A 415 -22.47 2.97 10.44
C THR A 415 -21.51 3.05 11.62
N VAL A 416 -21.30 4.25 12.18
CA VAL A 416 -20.37 4.45 13.29
C VAL A 416 -21.10 4.99 14.51
N LEU A 417 -20.82 4.35 15.66
CA LEU A 417 -21.27 4.78 16.98
C LEU A 417 -20.07 5.27 17.79
N GLU A 418 -20.27 6.30 18.59
CA GLU A 418 -19.34 6.68 19.66
C GLU A 418 -19.91 6.25 21.01
N LEU A 419 -19.08 5.57 21.79
CA LEU A 419 -19.34 5.20 23.19
C LEU A 419 -18.26 5.90 24.04
N THR A 420 -18.67 6.81 24.94
CA THR A 420 -17.75 7.43 25.88
C THR A 420 -17.66 6.57 27.13
N MET A 421 -16.48 6.16 27.49
CA MET A 421 -16.19 5.29 28.63
C MET A 421 -15.71 6.12 29.84
N ASP A 422 -15.73 5.53 31.04
CA ASP A 422 -15.31 6.17 32.29
C ASP A 422 -13.77 6.30 32.47
N GLY A 423 -13.00 5.86 31.48
CA GLY A 423 -11.53 5.96 31.49
C GLY A 423 -10.88 5.59 30.17
N ASP A 424 -9.58 5.87 30.10
CA ASP A 424 -8.74 5.66 28.92
C ASP A 424 -8.74 4.19 28.47
N LEU A 425 -8.82 3.99 27.15
CA LEU A 425 -8.82 2.70 26.47
C LEU A 425 -7.44 2.33 25.89
N THR A 426 -6.46 3.22 25.97
CA THR A 426 -5.11 2.98 25.44
C THR A 426 -4.50 1.72 26.09
N GLY A 427 -4.01 0.80 25.27
CA GLY A 427 -3.40 -0.45 25.73
C GLY A 427 -4.39 -1.58 26.10
N MET A 428 -5.72 -1.39 25.94
CA MET A 428 -6.74 -2.39 26.27
C MET A 428 -7.03 -3.41 25.15
N VAL A 429 -6.17 -3.52 24.18
CA VAL A 429 -6.38 -4.24 22.92
C VAL A 429 -6.55 -5.76 23.06
N GLU A 430 -6.30 -6.34 24.23
CA GLU A 430 -6.21 -7.81 24.35
C GLU A 430 -7.49 -8.54 24.76
N ALA A 431 -8.57 -7.82 25.15
CA ALA A 431 -9.75 -8.45 25.73
C ALA A 431 -10.55 -9.33 24.77
N SER A 432 -10.44 -9.12 23.45
CA SER A 432 -11.27 -9.82 22.45
C SER A 432 -10.49 -10.50 21.34
N ARG A 433 -9.21 -10.80 21.55
CA ARG A 433 -8.37 -11.45 20.53
C ARG A 433 -9.00 -12.78 20.08
N PRO A 434 -9.42 -12.94 18.81
CA PRO A 434 -9.86 -14.22 18.31
C PRO A 434 -8.71 -15.22 18.45
N LYS A 435 -8.96 -16.37 19.07
CA LYS A 435 -7.97 -17.46 19.17
C LYS A 435 -7.52 -18.00 17.80
N THR A 436 -8.23 -17.63 16.72
CA THR A 436 -7.92 -17.98 15.34
C THR A 436 -8.12 -16.74 14.49
N PRO A 437 -7.19 -16.41 13.57
CA PRO A 437 -7.35 -15.30 12.65
C PRO A 437 -8.65 -15.47 11.86
N VAL A 438 -9.54 -14.48 11.90
CA VAL A 438 -10.75 -14.48 11.08
C VAL A 438 -10.31 -14.22 9.64
N LYS A 439 -10.46 -15.22 8.76
CA LYS A 439 -10.29 -15.04 7.33
C LYS A 439 -11.44 -14.19 6.82
N ILE A 440 -11.21 -12.90 6.64
CA ILE A 440 -12.18 -11.99 6.04
C ILE A 440 -12.15 -12.28 4.54
N LYS A 441 -13.22 -12.87 4.01
CA LYS A 441 -13.37 -13.04 2.56
C LYS A 441 -13.50 -11.65 1.93
N GLN A 442 -12.50 -11.25 1.19
CA GLN A 442 -12.52 -10.02 0.39
C GLN A 442 -13.26 -10.32 -0.91
N ASN A 443 -14.57 -10.18 -0.92
CA ASN A 443 -15.34 -10.31 -2.15
C ASN A 443 -14.92 -9.20 -3.12
N GLY A 444 -14.08 -9.56 -4.11
CA GLY A 444 -13.71 -8.68 -5.22
C GLY A 444 -12.43 -7.87 -5.08
N VAL A 445 -11.59 -8.08 -4.06
CA VAL A 445 -10.20 -7.65 -4.09
C VAL A 445 -9.42 -8.63 -4.99
N PRO A 446 -8.64 -8.16 -5.98
CA PRO A 446 -7.81 -9.05 -6.79
C PRO A 446 -6.87 -9.84 -5.89
N ALA A 447 -6.66 -11.12 -6.20
CA ALA A 447 -5.54 -11.85 -5.62
C ALA A 447 -4.25 -11.07 -5.88
N PRO A 448 -3.30 -11.02 -4.93
CA PRO A 448 -2.00 -10.43 -5.16
C PRO A 448 -1.43 -10.94 -6.48
N ILE A 449 -0.71 -10.08 -7.20
CA ILE A 449 -0.08 -10.45 -8.48
C ILE A 449 0.80 -11.69 -8.33
N GLU A 450 1.35 -11.94 -7.15
CA GLU A 450 2.11 -13.14 -6.80
C GLU A 450 1.32 -14.46 -6.87
N GLU A 451 0.00 -14.43 -6.75
CA GLU A 451 -0.88 -15.61 -6.87
C GLU A 451 -1.48 -15.78 -8.28
N ARG A 452 -1.28 -14.82 -9.18
CA ARG A 452 -1.67 -14.99 -10.58
C ARG A 452 -0.65 -15.90 -11.24
N THR A 453 -1.00 -17.17 -11.42
CA THR A 453 -0.28 -18.09 -12.30
C THR A 453 -0.28 -17.49 -13.70
N LEU A 454 0.87 -17.01 -14.13
CA LEU A 454 1.10 -16.64 -15.53
C LEU A 454 0.83 -17.89 -16.38
N PRO A 455 0.20 -17.78 -17.56
CA PRO A 455 0.01 -18.91 -18.44
C PRO A 455 1.37 -19.57 -18.72
N THR A 456 1.47 -20.86 -18.42
CA THR A 456 2.67 -21.71 -18.58
C THR A 456 2.99 -22.05 -20.02
N THR A 457 2.41 -21.39 -20.99
CA THR A 457 2.70 -21.63 -22.41
C THR A 457 3.53 -20.50 -22.98
N ALA A 458 4.85 -20.69 -22.96
CA ALA A 458 5.71 -20.06 -23.94
C ALA A 458 5.37 -20.64 -25.32
N PRO A 459 5.11 -19.82 -26.36
CA PRO A 459 5.04 -20.34 -27.70
C PRO A 459 6.43 -20.88 -28.07
N ALA A 460 6.46 -22.12 -28.50
CA ALA A 460 7.66 -22.74 -29.07
C ALA A 460 8.06 -21.97 -30.34
N ARG A 461 9.35 -21.55 -30.37
CA ARG A 461 10.14 -20.94 -31.46
C ARG A 461 9.84 -19.52 -31.84
#